data_346a6b27286ca1a6d13c0ee1a1d6e77e
#
_entry.id   346a6b27286ca1a6d13c0ee1a1d6e77e
#
_cell.length_a   1.000
_cell.length_b   1.000
_cell.length_c   1.000
_cell.angle_alpha   90.00
_cell.angle_beta   90.00
_cell.angle_gamma   90.00
#
_symmetry.space_group_name_H-M   'P 1'
#
loop_
_entity.id
_entity.type
_entity.pdbx_description
1 polymer ?
#
loop_
_entity_poly.entity_id
_entity_poly.type
_entity_poly.pdbx_seq_one_letter_code
_entity_poly.pdbx_strand_id
1 'polypeptide(L)'
;MSKIQVEVRFTDKLESIRVGGRQEMEIPNAIKTKSVEEWFEPAAGRVNWDGLGAEIKAMDFSDEKNAAYSFLFNGPEDKKQEFMECVERFCLGEEAQQETKKKTVQDYLQEAKKNQQAGNAEMAFQQYMVAARDYGHPEAQLEVARCYQNGIGVAKNAENAVVWYKKAAEQGNAEAQCALGECYYQARGVEKDDKEARRWYEAAATQENATAQYMTGRLYAELSYNEAAVKWYTKAAEQECPEAQYELGDCYSYGIGVAKDLEQAFEWYKKAAEQGNATAQCSLGYCYENGIGVEKDVIKATEWYQKSAEQGDCTAQCNLGYCYENGIGVEKDVIKATEWYQKSAEQGDCTAQCNLGYCYENGIGVEKDVIKA
;
A
#
# COMPACT_ATOMS: atom_id res chain seq x y z
N MET A 1 -12.16 -35.00 -20.42
CA MET A 1 -13.20 -34.32 -21.22
C MET A 1 -14.23 -33.79 -20.24
N SER A 2 -14.37 -32.48 -20.14
CA SER A 2 -15.45 -31.87 -19.34
C SER A 2 -16.73 -31.81 -20.15
N LYS A 3 -17.85 -32.16 -19.54
CA LYS A 3 -19.17 -32.03 -20.14
C LYS A 3 -19.86 -30.83 -19.50
N ILE A 4 -20.26 -29.87 -20.32
CA ILE A 4 -21.06 -28.73 -19.89
C ILE A 4 -22.33 -28.69 -20.69
N GLN A 5 -23.44 -28.60 -20.01
CA GLN A 5 -24.76 -28.43 -20.62
C GLN A 5 -25.18 -26.96 -20.41
N VAL A 6 -25.51 -26.28 -21.50
CA VAL A 6 -26.10 -24.95 -21.50
C VAL A 6 -27.55 -25.09 -22.00
N GLU A 7 -28.47 -24.59 -21.20
CA GLU A 7 -29.90 -24.61 -21.51
C GLU A 7 -30.38 -23.17 -21.68
N VAL A 8 -30.97 -22.86 -22.82
CA VAL A 8 -31.54 -21.56 -23.17
C VAL A 8 -33.03 -21.71 -23.30
N ARG A 9 -33.84 -21.00 -22.55
CA ARG A 9 -35.28 -21.06 -22.55
C ARG A 9 -35.91 -19.77 -23.06
N PHE A 10 -36.91 -19.92 -23.91
CA PHE A 10 -37.77 -18.86 -24.36
C PHE A 10 -39.21 -19.16 -23.95
N THR A 11 -39.95 -18.13 -23.56
CA THR A 11 -41.43 -18.12 -23.61
C THR A 11 -41.83 -17.28 -24.81
N ASP A 12 -42.46 -16.22 -24.83
CA ASP A 12 -42.55 -15.32 -26.01
C ASP A 12 -41.23 -14.58 -26.27
N LYS A 13 -40.35 -14.56 -25.31
CA LYS A 13 -39.06 -13.85 -25.29
C LYS A 13 -38.02 -14.67 -24.55
N LEU A 14 -36.74 -14.33 -24.70
CA LEU A 14 -35.65 -14.99 -23.96
C LEU A 14 -35.88 -14.88 -22.46
N GLU A 15 -36.10 -15.99 -21.78
CA GLU A 15 -36.47 -16.06 -20.36
C GLU A 15 -35.25 -16.30 -19.48
N SER A 16 -34.44 -17.32 -19.81
CA SER A 16 -33.27 -17.68 -19.01
C SER A 16 -32.20 -18.43 -19.80
N ILE A 17 -30.96 -18.31 -19.33
CA ILE A 17 -29.81 -19.10 -19.81
C ILE A 17 -29.20 -19.78 -18.58
N ARG A 18 -29.13 -21.11 -18.57
CA ARG A 18 -28.55 -21.91 -17.49
C ARG A 18 -27.33 -22.68 -17.98
N VAL A 19 -26.25 -22.59 -17.23
CA VAL A 19 -24.99 -23.27 -17.49
C VAL A 19 -24.74 -24.31 -16.39
N GLY A 20 -24.59 -25.57 -16.80
CA GLY A 20 -24.35 -26.68 -15.87
C GLY A 20 -25.47 -26.93 -14.87
N GLY A 21 -26.69 -26.49 -15.16
CA GLY A 21 -27.89 -26.72 -14.33
C GLY A 21 -27.98 -25.90 -13.06
N ARG A 22 -27.00 -25.01 -12.75
CA ARG A 22 -26.95 -24.29 -11.50
C ARG A 22 -26.73 -22.76 -11.60
N GLN A 23 -26.30 -22.26 -12.75
CA GLN A 23 -25.98 -20.84 -12.90
C GLN A 23 -26.87 -20.20 -13.97
N GLU A 24 -27.60 -19.16 -13.59
CA GLU A 24 -28.31 -18.29 -14.53
C GLU A 24 -27.38 -17.18 -15.01
N MET A 25 -27.31 -16.98 -16.32
CA MET A 25 -26.61 -15.84 -16.89
C MET A 25 -27.53 -14.62 -16.88
N GLU A 26 -26.97 -13.44 -16.60
CA GLU A 26 -27.71 -12.20 -16.67
C GLU A 26 -28.04 -11.85 -18.12
N ILE A 27 -29.32 -11.70 -18.44
CA ILE A 27 -29.78 -11.41 -19.79
C ILE A 27 -29.91 -9.88 -19.96
N PRO A 28 -29.18 -9.25 -20.89
CA PRO A 28 -29.32 -7.82 -21.16
C PRO A 28 -30.75 -7.45 -21.59
N ASN A 29 -31.24 -6.30 -21.09
CA ASN A 29 -32.60 -5.85 -21.37
C ASN A 29 -32.93 -5.70 -22.87
N ALA A 30 -31.95 -5.34 -23.70
CA ALA A 30 -32.10 -5.20 -25.14
C ALA A 30 -32.48 -6.50 -25.84
N ILE A 31 -32.15 -7.67 -25.25
CA ILE A 31 -32.41 -8.99 -25.84
C ILE A 31 -33.73 -9.59 -25.33
N LYS A 32 -34.13 -9.25 -24.11
CA LYS A 32 -35.39 -9.70 -23.50
C LYS A 32 -36.65 -9.37 -24.34
N THR A 33 -36.54 -8.46 -25.29
CA THR A 33 -37.64 -8.02 -26.14
C THR A 33 -37.73 -8.69 -27.46
N LYS A 34 -36.73 -9.47 -27.89
CA LYS A 34 -36.71 -10.16 -29.21
C LYS A 34 -37.52 -11.46 -29.17
N SER A 35 -38.30 -11.73 -30.26
CA SER A 35 -38.98 -12.99 -30.43
C SER A 35 -38.02 -14.13 -30.78
N VAL A 36 -38.45 -15.38 -30.64
CA VAL A 36 -37.68 -16.58 -31.01
C VAL A 36 -37.22 -16.54 -32.47
N GLU A 37 -38.09 -16.09 -33.39
CA GLU A 37 -37.80 -16.00 -34.82
C GLU A 37 -36.76 -14.92 -35.13
N GLU A 38 -36.88 -13.73 -34.53
CA GLU A 38 -35.92 -12.62 -34.69
C GLU A 38 -34.53 -12.95 -34.14
N TRP A 39 -34.45 -13.90 -33.20
CA TRP A 39 -33.23 -14.27 -32.54
C TRP A 39 -32.49 -15.44 -33.19
N PHE A 40 -33.23 -16.44 -33.70
CA PHE A 40 -32.67 -17.74 -34.12
C PHE A 40 -32.07 -17.74 -35.53
N GLU A 41 -32.79 -17.23 -36.54
CA GLU A 41 -32.33 -17.30 -37.93
C GLU A 41 -30.98 -16.62 -38.21
N PRO A 42 -30.67 -15.45 -37.66
CA PRO A 42 -29.38 -14.80 -37.90
C PRO A 42 -28.21 -15.44 -37.15
N ALA A 43 -28.46 -16.12 -36.04
CA ALA A 43 -27.40 -16.59 -35.12
C ALA A 43 -26.94 -18.04 -35.46
N ALA A 44 -27.83 -18.89 -35.93
CA ALA A 44 -27.56 -20.33 -36.19
C ALA A 44 -26.48 -20.58 -37.23
N GLY A 45 -26.33 -19.71 -38.25
CA GLY A 45 -25.34 -19.85 -39.31
C GLY A 45 -23.97 -19.25 -39.05
N ARG A 46 -23.74 -18.60 -37.90
CA ARG A 46 -22.53 -17.77 -37.65
C ARG A 46 -21.49 -18.44 -36.76
N VAL A 47 -21.81 -19.53 -36.09
CA VAL A 47 -20.89 -20.21 -35.16
C VAL A 47 -20.48 -21.57 -35.74
N ASN A 48 -19.17 -21.80 -35.86
CA ASN A 48 -18.62 -23.08 -36.22
C ASN A 48 -18.57 -24.00 -35.00
N TRP A 49 -19.70 -24.63 -34.69
CA TRP A 49 -19.87 -25.56 -33.56
C TRP A 49 -18.99 -26.81 -33.68
N ASP A 50 -18.83 -27.33 -34.91
CA ASP A 50 -18.03 -28.55 -35.17
C ASP A 50 -16.54 -28.32 -34.82
N GLY A 51 -16.03 -27.16 -35.12
CA GLY A 51 -14.64 -26.78 -34.78
C GLY A 51 -14.37 -26.69 -33.29
N LEU A 52 -15.39 -26.51 -32.46
CA LEU A 52 -15.30 -26.45 -31.00
C LEU A 52 -15.59 -27.81 -30.33
N GLY A 53 -15.99 -28.86 -31.09
CA GLY A 53 -16.40 -30.14 -30.52
C GLY A 53 -17.73 -30.06 -29.77
N ALA A 54 -18.60 -29.12 -30.14
CA ALA A 54 -19.90 -28.92 -29.54
C ALA A 54 -21.02 -29.46 -30.47
N GLU A 55 -22.02 -30.10 -29.90
CA GLU A 55 -23.21 -30.57 -30.60
C GLU A 55 -24.44 -29.84 -30.07
N ILE A 56 -25.32 -29.37 -30.97
CA ILE A 56 -26.65 -28.90 -30.60
C ILE A 56 -27.53 -30.12 -30.42
N LYS A 57 -27.95 -30.44 -29.22
CA LYS A 57 -28.60 -31.73 -28.89
C LYS A 57 -30.07 -31.61 -28.80
N ALA A 58 -30.86 -30.92 -28.96
CA ALA A 58 -32.33 -30.99 -29.04
C ALA A 58 -32.95 -29.60 -29.16
N MET A 59 -33.74 -29.44 -30.12
CA MET A 59 -34.69 -28.37 -30.23
C MET A 59 -36.04 -28.95 -29.86
N ASP A 60 -36.61 -28.55 -28.74
CA ASP A 60 -38.00 -28.89 -28.43
C ASP A 60 -38.89 -27.72 -28.88
N PHE A 61 -39.54 -27.91 -29.98
CA PHE A 61 -40.53 -26.98 -30.56
C PHE A 61 -41.96 -27.44 -30.29
N SER A 62 -42.19 -28.20 -29.24
CA SER A 62 -43.54 -28.73 -28.92
C SER A 62 -44.57 -27.64 -28.61
N ASP A 63 -44.11 -26.41 -28.35
CA ASP A 63 -44.98 -25.26 -28.17
C ASP A 63 -44.31 -24.03 -28.83
N GLU A 64 -44.98 -23.38 -29.80
CA GLU A 64 -44.48 -22.16 -30.47
C GLU A 64 -44.15 -21.01 -29.53
N LYS A 65 -44.59 -21.09 -28.29
CA LYS A 65 -44.36 -20.08 -27.24
C LYS A 65 -43.24 -20.42 -26.25
N ASN A 66 -42.83 -21.69 -26.19
CA ASN A 66 -41.82 -22.16 -25.24
C ASN A 66 -40.77 -23.02 -25.97
N ALA A 67 -39.69 -22.41 -26.43
CA ALA A 67 -38.57 -23.08 -27.04
C ALA A 67 -37.40 -23.23 -26.07
N ALA A 68 -36.79 -24.41 -25.99
CA ALA A 68 -35.60 -24.67 -25.23
C ALA A 68 -34.48 -25.21 -26.11
N TYR A 69 -33.32 -24.60 -26.05
CA TYR A 69 -32.11 -25.04 -26.74
C TYR A 69 -31.14 -25.64 -25.75
N SER A 70 -30.64 -26.81 -26.03
CA SER A 70 -29.63 -27.46 -25.20
C SER A 70 -28.35 -27.65 -25.99
N PHE A 71 -27.29 -27.08 -25.54
CA PHE A 71 -25.95 -27.19 -26.11
C PHE A 71 -25.12 -28.13 -25.22
N LEU A 72 -24.46 -29.10 -25.80
CA LEU A 72 -23.57 -29.99 -25.09
C LEU A 72 -22.13 -29.81 -25.58
N PHE A 73 -21.27 -29.31 -24.72
CA PHE A 73 -19.83 -29.29 -24.96
C PHE A 73 -19.23 -30.66 -24.58
N ASN A 74 -18.47 -31.25 -25.45
CA ASN A 74 -17.78 -32.53 -25.23
C ASN A 74 -16.34 -32.47 -25.75
N GLY A 75 -15.69 -31.32 -25.55
CA GLY A 75 -14.34 -31.01 -26.01
C GLY A 75 -13.29 -31.05 -24.91
N PRO A 76 -12.04 -30.77 -25.27
CA PRO A 76 -10.93 -30.63 -24.33
C PRO A 76 -11.11 -29.38 -23.42
N GLU A 77 -10.54 -29.41 -22.21
CA GLU A 77 -10.75 -28.35 -21.19
C GLU A 77 -10.26 -26.97 -21.63
N ASP A 78 -9.20 -26.92 -22.45
CA ASP A 78 -8.66 -25.69 -23.02
C ASP A 78 -9.61 -24.98 -24.00
N LYS A 79 -10.54 -25.71 -24.59
CA LYS A 79 -11.58 -25.17 -25.50
C LYS A 79 -12.86 -24.73 -24.78
N LYS A 80 -12.97 -24.99 -23.51
CA LYS A 80 -14.15 -24.68 -22.70
C LYS A 80 -14.50 -23.19 -22.68
N GLN A 81 -13.49 -22.35 -22.52
CA GLN A 81 -13.67 -20.89 -22.47
C GLN A 81 -14.16 -20.37 -23.83
N GLU A 82 -13.58 -20.84 -24.93
CA GLU A 82 -13.98 -20.49 -26.30
C GLU A 82 -15.43 -20.93 -26.61
N PHE A 83 -15.81 -22.12 -26.13
CA PHE A 83 -17.21 -22.58 -26.23
C PHE A 83 -18.17 -21.67 -25.47
N MET A 84 -17.86 -21.28 -24.22
CA MET A 84 -18.69 -20.39 -23.43
C MET A 84 -18.84 -19.03 -24.10
N GLU A 85 -17.75 -18.45 -24.62
CA GLU A 85 -17.79 -17.20 -25.39
C GLU A 85 -18.61 -17.28 -26.67
N CYS A 86 -18.63 -18.46 -27.33
CA CYS A 86 -19.48 -18.70 -28.48
C CYS A 86 -20.98 -18.82 -28.11
N VAL A 87 -21.28 -19.46 -26.96
CA VAL A 87 -22.65 -19.53 -26.43
C VAL A 87 -23.14 -18.15 -26.06
N GLU A 88 -22.30 -17.35 -25.41
CA GLU A 88 -22.64 -15.96 -25.11
C GLU A 88 -22.89 -15.11 -26.35
N ARG A 89 -22.05 -15.24 -27.39
CA ARG A 89 -22.26 -14.58 -28.69
C ARG A 89 -23.53 -15.02 -29.36
N PHE A 90 -23.83 -16.33 -29.32
CA PHE A 90 -25.05 -16.87 -29.84
C PHE A 90 -26.28 -16.32 -29.09
N CYS A 91 -26.22 -16.31 -27.74
CA CYS A 91 -27.33 -15.88 -26.91
C CYS A 91 -27.57 -14.37 -26.97
N LEU A 92 -26.55 -13.56 -27.13
CA LEU A 92 -26.63 -12.11 -27.06
C LEU A 92 -26.86 -11.44 -28.44
N GLY A 93 -26.63 -12.15 -29.56
CA GLY A 93 -26.64 -11.58 -30.91
C GLY A 93 -25.53 -10.55 -31.15
N GLU A 94 -25.29 -10.18 -32.43
CA GLU A 94 -24.19 -9.23 -32.75
C GLU A 94 -24.44 -7.80 -32.25
N GLU A 95 -25.69 -7.38 -32.12
CA GLU A 95 -26.02 -6.04 -31.63
C GLU A 95 -25.73 -5.83 -30.14
N ALA A 96 -25.84 -6.89 -29.35
CA ALA A 96 -25.47 -6.86 -27.93
C ALA A 96 -23.95 -6.80 -27.72
N GLN A 97 -23.16 -7.16 -28.74
CA GLN A 97 -21.69 -6.99 -28.67
C GLN A 97 -21.24 -5.53 -28.71
N GLN A 98 -22.07 -4.59 -29.11
CA GLN A 98 -21.77 -3.15 -29.00
C GLN A 98 -22.02 -2.62 -27.58
N GLU A 99 -22.88 -3.27 -26.78
CA GLU A 99 -23.11 -2.90 -25.37
C GLU A 99 -22.22 -3.66 -24.37
N THR A 100 -21.84 -4.91 -24.68
CA THR A 100 -20.79 -5.61 -23.92
C THR A 100 -19.41 -5.36 -24.53
N LYS A 101 -18.96 -4.10 -24.58
CA LYS A 101 -17.52 -3.84 -24.70
C LYS A 101 -16.85 -4.65 -23.59
N LYS A 102 -16.11 -5.69 -23.96
CA LYS A 102 -15.27 -6.44 -23.01
C LYS A 102 -14.45 -5.40 -22.26
N LYS A 103 -14.75 -5.20 -20.99
CA LYS A 103 -14.06 -4.19 -20.18
C LYS A 103 -12.57 -4.39 -20.34
N THR A 104 -11.86 -3.34 -20.67
CA THR A 104 -10.41 -3.39 -20.73
C THR A 104 -9.85 -3.37 -19.30
N VAL A 105 -8.60 -3.73 -19.14
CA VAL A 105 -7.92 -3.61 -17.84
C VAL A 105 -7.98 -2.16 -17.32
N GLN A 106 -7.95 -1.18 -18.20
CA GLN A 106 -8.06 0.24 -17.85
C GLN A 106 -9.45 0.59 -17.29
N ASP A 107 -10.51 0.00 -17.84
CA ASP A 107 -11.87 0.19 -17.31
C ASP A 107 -11.98 -0.33 -15.88
N TYR A 108 -11.44 -1.53 -15.61
CA TYR A 108 -11.40 -2.10 -14.25
C TYR A 108 -10.62 -1.24 -13.28
N LEU A 109 -9.44 -0.74 -13.69
CA LEU A 109 -8.61 0.14 -12.84
C LEU A 109 -9.32 1.46 -12.56
N GLN A 110 -9.98 2.04 -13.54
CA GLN A 110 -10.70 3.29 -13.41
C GLN A 110 -11.91 3.15 -12.49
N GLU A 111 -12.69 2.08 -12.65
CA GLU A 111 -13.81 1.75 -11.75
C GLU A 111 -13.33 1.47 -10.32
N ALA A 112 -12.22 0.73 -10.16
CA ALA A 112 -11.64 0.46 -8.86
C ALA A 112 -11.25 1.77 -8.14
N LYS A 113 -10.54 2.68 -8.83
CA LYS A 113 -10.18 4.00 -8.30
C LYS A 113 -11.42 4.83 -7.92
N LYS A 114 -12.46 4.81 -8.77
CA LYS A 114 -13.72 5.50 -8.49
C LYS A 114 -14.43 4.93 -7.26
N ASN A 115 -14.52 3.60 -7.13
CA ASN A 115 -15.11 2.93 -5.98
C ASN A 115 -14.30 3.21 -4.70
N GLN A 116 -12.98 3.22 -4.78
CA GLN A 116 -12.11 3.56 -3.65
C GLN A 116 -12.35 4.99 -3.16
N GLN A 117 -12.46 5.96 -4.08
CA GLN A 117 -12.78 7.36 -3.75
C GLN A 117 -14.19 7.53 -3.15
N ALA A 118 -15.14 6.69 -3.58
CA ALA A 118 -16.50 6.67 -3.06
C ALA A 118 -16.66 5.92 -1.73
N GLY A 119 -15.58 5.33 -1.19
CA GLY A 119 -15.62 4.55 0.04
C GLY A 119 -16.15 3.12 -0.12
N ASN A 120 -16.42 2.67 -1.36
CA ASN A 120 -16.92 1.33 -1.67
C ASN A 120 -15.75 0.32 -1.75
N ALA A 121 -15.13 0.04 -0.60
CA ALA A 121 -13.88 -0.73 -0.51
C ALA A 121 -13.99 -2.16 -1.10
N GLU A 122 -15.08 -2.87 -0.84
CA GLU A 122 -15.29 -4.23 -1.38
C GLU A 122 -15.37 -4.23 -2.91
N MET A 123 -16.11 -3.29 -3.49
CA MET A 123 -16.22 -3.18 -4.95
C MET A 123 -14.89 -2.79 -5.58
N ALA A 124 -14.14 -1.86 -4.96
CA ALA A 124 -12.81 -1.50 -5.40
C ALA A 124 -11.87 -2.71 -5.41
N PHE A 125 -11.84 -3.47 -4.32
CA PHE A 125 -11.05 -4.70 -4.21
C PHE A 125 -11.40 -5.71 -5.30
N GLN A 126 -12.69 -5.95 -5.56
CA GLN A 126 -13.12 -6.89 -6.60
C GLN A 126 -12.64 -6.46 -7.98
N GLN A 127 -12.73 -5.15 -8.31
CA GLN A 127 -12.26 -4.64 -9.60
C GLN A 127 -10.73 -4.75 -9.73
N TYR A 128 -9.98 -4.41 -8.68
CA TYR A 128 -8.53 -4.63 -8.66
C TYR A 128 -8.18 -6.10 -8.79
N MET A 129 -8.93 -6.99 -8.14
CA MET A 129 -8.71 -8.44 -8.21
C MET A 129 -8.89 -8.98 -9.64
N VAL A 130 -9.91 -8.52 -10.37
CA VAL A 130 -10.09 -8.89 -11.79
C VAL A 130 -8.89 -8.41 -12.62
N ALA A 131 -8.51 -7.14 -12.49
CA ALA A 131 -7.37 -6.60 -13.21
C ALA A 131 -6.04 -7.31 -12.87
N ALA A 132 -5.88 -7.70 -11.61
CA ALA A 132 -4.68 -8.38 -11.12
C ALA A 132 -4.60 -9.84 -11.56
N ARG A 133 -5.72 -10.58 -11.47
CA ARG A 133 -5.78 -12.02 -11.73
C ARG A 133 -5.90 -12.33 -13.22
N ASP A 134 -6.82 -11.67 -13.90
CA ASP A 134 -7.21 -12.04 -15.26
C ASP A 134 -6.35 -11.33 -16.31
N TYR A 135 -5.82 -10.15 -15.96
CA TYR A 135 -4.94 -9.38 -16.86
C TYR A 135 -3.47 -9.31 -16.37
N GLY A 136 -3.18 -9.80 -15.17
CA GLY A 136 -1.82 -9.78 -14.63
C GLY A 136 -1.25 -8.38 -14.39
N HIS A 137 -2.09 -7.34 -14.30
CA HIS A 137 -1.65 -5.95 -14.27
C HIS A 137 -0.90 -5.61 -12.98
N PRO A 138 0.37 -5.13 -13.05
CA PRO A 138 1.22 -4.98 -11.86
C PRO A 138 0.71 -3.93 -10.87
N GLU A 139 0.14 -2.81 -11.33
CA GLU A 139 -0.48 -1.82 -10.45
C GLU A 139 -1.69 -2.41 -9.71
N ALA A 140 -2.54 -3.20 -10.39
CA ALA A 140 -3.65 -3.86 -9.75
C ALA A 140 -3.20 -4.90 -8.72
N GLN A 141 -2.15 -5.66 -9.01
CA GLN A 141 -1.55 -6.61 -8.08
C GLN A 141 -1.01 -5.91 -6.83
N LEU A 142 -0.37 -4.75 -7.00
CA LEU A 142 0.06 -3.90 -5.89
C LEU A 142 -1.13 -3.47 -5.02
N GLU A 143 -2.22 -2.97 -5.63
CA GLU A 143 -3.38 -2.52 -4.88
C GLU A 143 -4.12 -3.68 -4.18
N VAL A 144 -4.21 -4.86 -4.80
CA VAL A 144 -4.73 -6.08 -4.15
C VAL A 144 -3.88 -6.46 -2.93
N ALA A 145 -2.55 -6.38 -3.06
CA ALA A 145 -1.65 -6.63 -1.94
C ALA A 145 -1.88 -5.65 -0.79
N ARG A 146 -2.02 -4.35 -1.08
CA ARG A 146 -2.36 -3.30 -0.10
C ARG A 146 -3.71 -3.56 0.59
N CYS A 147 -4.71 -3.99 -0.17
CA CYS A 147 -6.01 -4.37 0.37
C CYS A 147 -5.88 -5.51 1.40
N TYR A 148 -5.14 -6.57 1.08
CA TYR A 148 -4.88 -7.66 2.03
C TYR A 148 -4.05 -7.22 3.22
N GLN A 149 -3.05 -6.36 3.03
CA GLN A 149 -2.21 -5.86 4.11
C GLN A 149 -2.99 -5.03 5.12
N ASN A 150 -3.90 -4.18 4.65
CA ASN A 150 -4.61 -3.21 5.48
C ASN A 150 -6.02 -3.67 5.88
N GLY A 151 -6.58 -4.72 5.24
CA GLY A 151 -7.95 -5.16 5.45
C GLY A 151 -8.97 -4.24 4.76
N ILE A 152 -8.66 -3.70 3.58
CA ILE A 152 -9.51 -2.77 2.84
C ILE A 152 -10.34 -3.55 1.82
N GLY A 153 -11.65 -3.65 2.03
CA GLY A 153 -12.57 -4.40 1.16
C GLY A 153 -12.41 -5.93 1.21
N VAL A 154 -11.48 -6.43 2.03
CA VAL A 154 -11.20 -7.85 2.25
C VAL A 154 -10.63 -8.05 3.65
N ALA A 155 -10.77 -9.24 4.23
CA ALA A 155 -10.15 -9.56 5.50
C ALA A 155 -8.61 -9.43 5.41
N LYS A 156 -8.00 -8.81 6.44
CA LYS A 156 -6.55 -8.65 6.52
C LYS A 156 -5.85 -10.02 6.47
N ASN A 157 -4.88 -10.16 5.56
CA ASN A 157 -4.09 -11.38 5.39
C ASN A 157 -2.69 -11.04 4.85
N ALA A 158 -1.69 -11.07 5.72
CA ALA A 158 -0.33 -10.70 5.38
C ALA A 158 0.33 -11.67 4.39
N GLU A 159 0.01 -12.97 4.46
CA GLU A 159 0.55 -13.98 3.55
C GLU A 159 0.05 -13.74 2.12
N ASN A 160 -1.26 -13.48 1.97
CA ASN A 160 -1.83 -13.14 0.66
C ASN A 160 -1.27 -11.80 0.14
N ALA A 161 -1.04 -10.81 1.00
CA ALA A 161 -0.40 -9.56 0.60
C ALA A 161 0.98 -9.81 -0.01
N VAL A 162 1.81 -10.64 0.63
CA VAL A 162 3.14 -11.01 0.12
C VAL A 162 3.06 -11.71 -1.23
N VAL A 163 2.12 -12.63 -1.42
CA VAL A 163 1.93 -13.31 -2.71
C VAL A 163 1.67 -12.31 -3.84
N TRP A 164 0.83 -11.32 -3.59
CA TRP A 164 0.49 -10.31 -4.59
C TRP A 164 1.59 -9.27 -4.77
N TYR A 165 2.26 -8.83 -3.69
CA TYR A 165 3.47 -7.99 -3.79
C TYR A 165 4.53 -8.67 -4.63
N LYS A 166 4.78 -9.98 -4.42
CA LYS A 166 5.77 -10.73 -5.19
C LYS A 166 5.46 -10.75 -6.68
N LYS A 167 4.19 -10.99 -7.06
CA LYS A 167 3.77 -10.97 -8.46
C LYS A 167 4.00 -9.61 -9.13
N ALA A 168 3.68 -8.51 -8.45
CA ALA A 168 3.91 -7.17 -8.97
C ALA A 168 5.41 -6.81 -9.01
N ALA A 169 6.17 -7.21 -7.97
CA ALA A 169 7.61 -6.96 -7.85
C ALA A 169 8.42 -7.69 -8.94
N GLU A 170 8.05 -8.93 -9.26
CA GLU A 170 8.65 -9.72 -10.35
C GLU A 170 8.40 -9.10 -11.73
N GLN A 171 7.34 -8.31 -11.88
CA GLN A 171 7.07 -7.51 -13.08
C GLN A 171 7.75 -6.14 -13.07
N GLY A 172 8.59 -5.85 -12.08
CA GLY A 172 9.37 -4.62 -12.01
C GLY A 172 8.65 -3.45 -11.34
N ASN A 173 7.50 -3.63 -10.71
CA ASN A 173 6.85 -2.54 -9.99
C ASN A 173 7.67 -2.13 -8.76
N ALA A 174 8.24 -0.92 -8.77
CA ALA A 174 9.16 -0.45 -7.72
C ALA A 174 8.51 -0.34 -6.34
N GLU A 175 7.24 0.09 -6.26
CA GLU A 175 6.51 0.16 -4.99
C GLU A 175 6.25 -1.23 -4.40
N ALA A 176 5.90 -2.19 -5.25
CA ALA A 176 5.73 -3.58 -4.83
C ALA A 176 7.05 -4.22 -4.39
N GLN A 177 8.16 -3.91 -5.08
CA GLN A 177 9.50 -4.35 -4.67
C GLN A 177 9.86 -3.77 -3.30
N CYS A 178 9.63 -2.48 -3.07
CA CYS A 178 9.86 -1.84 -1.78
C CYS A 178 9.00 -2.47 -0.69
N ALA A 179 7.69 -2.66 -0.93
CA ALA A 179 6.77 -3.29 0.01
C ALA A 179 7.12 -4.75 0.32
N LEU A 180 7.59 -5.50 -0.68
CA LEU A 180 8.06 -6.88 -0.49
C LEU A 180 9.35 -6.92 0.35
N GLY A 181 10.28 -5.99 0.11
CA GLY A 181 11.46 -5.80 0.95
C GLY A 181 11.09 -5.56 2.41
N GLU A 182 10.11 -4.70 2.66
CA GLU A 182 9.56 -4.44 3.99
C GLU A 182 8.95 -5.68 4.64
N CYS A 183 8.22 -6.51 3.86
CA CYS A 183 7.65 -7.76 4.37
C CYS A 183 8.75 -8.72 4.86
N TYR A 184 9.83 -8.89 4.11
CA TYR A 184 10.96 -9.73 4.53
C TYR A 184 11.73 -9.14 5.70
N TYR A 185 11.93 -7.83 5.74
CA TYR A 185 12.66 -7.15 6.81
C TYR A 185 11.93 -7.25 8.16
N GLN A 186 10.61 -7.09 8.15
CA GLN A 186 9.78 -7.08 9.36
C GLN A 186 9.07 -8.41 9.66
N ALA A 187 9.33 -9.48 8.91
CA ALA A 187 8.65 -10.77 9.06
C ALA A 187 7.12 -10.67 8.93
N ARG A 188 6.62 -9.84 8.00
CA ARG A 188 5.17 -9.65 7.78
C ARG A 188 4.65 -10.61 6.71
N GLY A 189 4.00 -11.69 7.12
CA GLY A 189 3.43 -12.70 6.20
C GLY A 189 4.47 -13.61 5.52
N VAL A 190 5.74 -13.44 5.88
CA VAL A 190 6.87 -14.32 5.50
C VAL A 190 7.84 -14.41 6.67
N GLU A 191 8.74 -15.39 6.66
CA GLU A 191 9.86 -15.43 7.58
C GLU A 191 10.83 -14.27 7.30
N LYS A 192 11.48 -13.76 8.36
CA LYS A 192 12.47 -12.69 8.23
C LYS A 192 13.64 -13.16 7.38
N ASP A 193 13.98 -12.38 6.35
CA ASP A 193 15.15 -12.63 5.50
C ASP A 193 15.76 -11.29 5.06
N ASP A 194 16.83 -10.88 5.77
CA ASP A 194 17.51 -9.60 5.50
C ASP A 194 18.22 -9.60 4.12
N LYS A 195 18.54 -10.78 3.55
CA LYS A 195 19.14 -10.87 2.20
C LYS A 195 18.10 -10.65 1.12
N GLU A 196 16.93 -11.29 1.24
CA GLU A 196 15.81 -11.04 0.33
C GLU A 196 15.28 -9.60 0.48
N ALA A 197 15.17 -9.09 1.72
CA ALA A 197 14.79 -7.69 1.95
C ALA A 197 15.72 -6.74 1.20
N ARG A 198 17.03 -6.89 1.36
CA ARG A 198 18.01 -6.07 0.65
C ARG A 198 17.89 -6.17 -0.86
N ARG A 199 17.77 -7.38 -1.40
CA ARG A 199 17.63 -7.61 -2.84
C ARG A 199 16.44 -6.84 -3.43
N TRP A 200 15.29 -6.88 -2.75
CA TRP A 200 14.10 -6.20 -3.21
C TRP A 200 14.17 -4.69 -3.03
N TYR A 201 14.74 -4.21 -1.92
CA TYR A 201 14.99 -2.78 -1.75
C TYR A 201 15.97 -2.23 -2.77
N GLU A 202 17.08 -2.94 -3.05
CA GLU A 202 18.03 -2.52 -4.09
C GLU A 202 17.37 -2.47 -5.47
N ALA A 203 16.51 -3.44 -5.81
CA ALA A 203 15.77 -3.44 -7.06
C ALA A 203 14.85 -2.21 -7.18
N ALA A 204 14.12 -1.85 -6.13
CA ALA A 204 13.29 -0.66 -6.09
C ALA A 204 14.12 0.65 -6.08
N ALA A 205 15.23 0.66 -5.34
CA ALA A 205 16.11 1.81 -5.21
C ALA A 205 16.77 2.22 -6.54
N THR A 206 17.07 1.24 -7.39
CA THR A 206 17.60 1.50 -8.75
C THR A 206 16.56 2.11 -9.67
N GLN A 207 15.29 2.03 -9.34
CA GLN A 207 14.16 2.67 -10.03
C GLN A 207 13.76 4.01 -9.38
N GLU A 208 14.66 4.62 -8.63
CA GLU A 208 14.49 5.93 -7.99
C GLU A 208 13.38 5.98 -6.91
N ASN A 209 12.99 4.84 -6.34
CA ASN A 209 12.07 4.82 -5.20
C ASN A 209 12.80 5.32 -3.94
N ALA A 210 12.42 6.52 -3.45
CA ALA A 210 13.10 7.18 -2.34
C ALA A 210 13.09 6.38 -1.04
N THR A 211 11.95 5.76 -0.69
CA THR A 211 11.83 4.90 0.49
C THR A 211 12.77 3.69 0.40
N ALA A 212 12.83 3.06 -0.78
CA ALA A 212 13.72 1.93 -0.98
C ALA A 212 15.20 2.34 -0.95
N GLN A 213 15.55 3.51 -1.48
CA GLN A 213 16.91 4.06 -1.35
C GLN A 213 17.28 4.29 0.10
N TYR A 214 16.40 4.89 0.91
CA TYR A 214 16.61 5.05 2.34
C TYR A 214 16.79 3.71 3.05
N MET A 215 15.90 2.73 2.80
CA MET A 215 16.00 1.41 3.42
C MET A 215 17.25 0.65 2.98
N THR A 216 17.65 0.79 1.72
CA THR A 216 18.91 0.24 1.23
C THR A 216 20.09 0.88 1.98
N GLY A 217 20.09 2.19 2.14
CA GLY A 217 21.11 2.90 2.93
C GLY A 217 21.20 2.38 4.37
N ARG A 218 20.07 2.18 5.03
CA ARG A 218 20.02 1.60 6.39
C ARG A 218 20.64 0.21 6.46
N LEU A 219 20.26 -0.68 5.54
CA LEU A 219 20.83 -2.04 5.52
C LEU A 219 22.33 -2.03 5.28
N TYR A 220 22.84 -1.13 4.44
CA TYR A 220 24.29 -0.97 4.27
C TYR A 220 24.98 -0.41 5.53
N ALA A 221 24.33 0.51 6.26
CA ALA A 221 24.84 1.04 7.53
C ALA A 221 24.89 -0.07 8.60
N GLU A 222 23.86 -0.89 8.74
CA GLU A 222 23.83 -2.05 9.65
C GLU A 222 24.97 -3.04 9.37
N LEU A 223 25.37 -3.17 8.11
CA LEU A 223 26.51 -4.00 7.67
C LEU A 223 27.86 -3.26 7.77
N SER A 224 27.88 -2.02 8.30
CA SER A 224 29.08 -1.16 8.39
C SER A 224 29.67 -0.74 7.04
N TYR A 225 28.92 -0.83 5.94
CA TYR A 225 29.30 -0.29 4.63
C TYR A 225 28.93 1.18 4.52
N ASN A 226 29.52 2.00 5.39
CA ASN A 226 29.12 3.39 5.63
C ASN A 226 29.16 4.28 4.37
N GLU A 227 30.21 4.15 3.54
CA GLU A 227 30.30 4.92 2.30
C GLU A 227 29.16 4.59 1.30
N ALA A 228 28.77 3.31 1.25
CA ALA A 228 27.63 2.89 0.42
C ALA A 228 26.32 3.39 1.00
N ALA A 229 26.15 3.35 2.32
CA ALA A 229 25.00 3.90 3.01
C ALA A 229 24.81 5.39 2.71
N VAL A 230 25.87 6.19 2.83
CA VAL A 230 25.84 7.64 2.53
C VAL A 230 25.41 7.90 1.09
N LYS A 231 25.89 7.10 0.11
CA LYS A 231 25.48 7.26 -1.29
C LYS A 231 23.99 7.05 -1.49
N TRP A 232 23.41 6.08 -0.79
CA TRP A 232 21.97 5.80 -0.86
C TRP A 232 21.13 6.83 -0.09
N TYR A 233 21.60 7.23 1.10
CA TYR A 233 20.96 8.32 1.84
C TYR A 233 20.95 9.62 1.04
N THR A 234 22.05 9.96 0.36
CA THR A 234 22.13 11.15 -0.48
C THR A 234 21.05 11.13 -1.57
N LYS A 235 20.91 10.01 -2.28
CA LYS A 235 19.90 9.87 -3.34
C LYS A 235 18.48 10.04 -2.80
N ALA A 236 18.17 9.42 -1.65
CA ALA A 236 16.86 9.53 -1.03
C ALA A 236 16.62 10.95 -0.46
N ALA A 237 17.65 11.57 0.12
CA ALA A 237 17.58 12.91 0.67
C ALA A 237 17.37 13.99 -0.40
N GLU A 238 17.97 13.81 -1.59
CA GLU A 238 17.73 14.64 -2.77
C GLU A 238 16.30 14.54 -3.30
N GLN A 239 15.61 13.44 -3.04
CA GLN A 239 14.19 13.24 -3.31
C GLN A 239 13.28 13.66 -2.12
N GLU A 240 13.80 14.48 -1.24
CA GLU A 240 13.08 15.04 -0.09
C GLU A 240 12.57 13.99 0.93
N CYS A 241 13.21 12.81 1.03
CA CYS A 241 12.92 11.81 2.06
C CYS A 241 13.45 12.33 3.42
N PRO A 242 12.59 12.69 4.39
CA PRO A 242 13.03 13.32 5.62
C PRO A 242 13.85 12.39 6.52
N GLU A 243 13.57 11.09 6.51
CA GLU A 243 14.35 10.11 7.25
C GLU A 243 15.78 10.01 6.69
N ALA A 244 15.92 10.00 5.37
CA ALA A 244 17.25 9.98 4.73
C ALA A 244 18.03 11.27 4.94
N GLN A 245 17.35 12.41 4.95
CA GLN A 245 17.97 13.71 5.28
C GLN A 245 18.50 13.73 6.71
N TYR A 246 17.74 13.20 7.67
CA TYR A 246 18.18 13.07 9.05
C TYR A 246 19.42 12.17 9.16
N GLU A 247 19.37 10.96 8.59
CA GLU A 247 20.51 10.02 8.62
C GLU A 247 21.76 10.60 7.93
N LEU A 248 21.57 11.35 6.85
CA LEU A 248 22.67 12.03 6.17
C LEU A 248 23.26 13.16 7.06
N GLY A 249 22.41 13.85 7.80
CA GLY A 249 22.84 14.81 8.84
C GLY A 249 23.71 14.14 9.88
N ASP A 250 23.32 12.97 10.39
CA ASP A 250 24.10 12.18 11.32
C ASP A 250 25.45 11.73 10.70
N CYS A 251 25.43 11.27 9.44
CA CYS A 251 26.67 10.90 8.76
C CYS A 251 27.67 12.04 8.70
N TYR A 252 27.25 13.27 8.37
CA TYR A 252 28.12 14.44 8.38
C TYR A 252 28.52 14.88 9.80
N SER A 253 27.60 14.79 10.76
CA SER A 253 27.86 15.19 12.14
C SER A 253 28.96 14.36 12.81
N TYR A 254 28.93 13.05 12.56
CA TYR A 254 29.85 12.10 13.17
C TYR A 254 31.00 11.66 12.27
N GLY A 255 31.00 12.03 10.99
CA GLY A 255 32.00 11.58 10.00
C GLY A 255 31.85 10.11 9.63
N ILE A 256 30.61 9.61 9.53
CA ILE A 256 30.32 8.20 9.22
C ILE A 256 30.20 8.01 7.70
N GLY A 257 31.16 7.36 7.09
CA GLY A 257 31.19 7.12 5.63
C GLY A 257 31.44 8.38 4.78
N VAL A 258 31.62 9.54 5.41
CA VAL A 258 31.90 10.83 4.80
C VAL A 258 32.79 11.65 5.76
N ALA A 259 33.51 12.63 5.25
CA ALA A 259 34.24 13.56 6.10
C ALA A 259 33.27 14.36 7.01
N LYS A 260 33.64 14.50 8.27
CA LYS A 260 32.84 15.28 9.23
C LYS A 260 32.70 16.73 8.78
N ASP A 261 31.45 17.21 8.70
CA ASP A 261 31.10 18.58 8.33
C ASP A 261 29.85 19.00 9.08
N LEU A 262 30.02 19.85 10.08
CA LEU A 262 28.93 20.28 10.95
C LEU A 262 27.97 21.27 10.28
N GLU A 263 28.43 22.03 9.30
CA GLU A 263 27.58 22.95 8.54
C GLU A 263 26.65 22.13 7.61
N GLN A 264 27.19 21.13 6.94
CA GLN A 264 26.37 20.21 6.15
C GLN A 264 25.39 19.42 7.02
N ALA A 265 25.80 18.95 8.19
CA ALA A 265 24.92 18.26 9.12
C ALA A 265 23.72 19.15 9.52
N PHE A 266 24.00 20.41 9.89
CA PHE A 266 22.97 21.37 10.22
C PHE A 266 21.97 21.59 9.07
N GLU A 267 22.45 21.77 7.84
CA GLU A 267 21.57 21.99 6.68
C GLU A 267 20.68 20.76 6.38
N TRP A 268 21.20 19.55 6.56
CA TRP A 268 20.39 18.34 6.39
C TRP A 268 19.38 18.13 7.51
N TYR A 269 19.76 18.36 8.77
CA TYR A 269 18.80 18.33 9.88
C TYR A 269 17.69 19.37 9.70
N LYS A 270 18.04 20.56 9.23
CA LYS A 270 17.07 21.63 8.97
C LYS A 270 16.05 21.21 7.92
N LYS A 271 16.49 20.63 6.78
CA LYS A 271 15.59 20.14 5.73
C LYS A 271 14.62 19.08 6.27
N ALA A 272 15.12 18.11 7.01
CA ALA A 272 14.28 17.06 7.61
C ALA A 272 13.31 17.63 8.67
N ALA A 273 13.78 18.56 9.51
CA ALA A 273 12.98 19.19 10.55
C ALA A 273 11.84 20.05 9.97
N GLU A 274 12.10 20.80 8.90
CA GLU A 274 11.12 21.61 8.18
C GLU A 274 10.02 20.75 7.56
N GLN A 275 10.31 19.49 7.21
CA GLN A 275 9.34 18.48 6.75
C GLN A 275 8.61 17.76 7.90
N GLY A 276 8.91 18.11 9.16
CA GLY A 276 8.20 17.58 10.32
C GLY A 276 8.85 16.35 10.97
N ASN A 277 10.05 15.92 10.55
CA ASN A 277 10.74 14.82 11.21
C ASN A 277 11.10 15.20 12.66
N ALA A 278 10.49 14.51 13.64
CA ALA A 278 10.62 14.87 15.06
C ALA A 278 12.07 14.76 15.57
N THR A 279 12.77 13.69 15.20
CA THR A 279 14.16 13.47 15.61
C THR A 279 15.09 14.55 15.03
N ALA A 280 14.86 14.91 13.76
CA ALA A 280 15.61 16.01 13.15
C ALA A 280 15.30 17.37 13.78
N GLN A 281 14.07 17.62 14.21
CA GLN A 281 13.70 18.83 14.97
C GLN A 281 14.44 18.89 16.31
N CYS A 282 14.55 17.77 17.03
CA CYS A 282 15.35 17.67 18.25
C CYS A 282 16.82 17.98 17.97
N SER A 283 17.41 17.34 16.93
CA SER A 283 18.81 17.56 16.55
C SER A 283 19.07 19.00 16.10
N LEU A 284 18.12 19.60 15.37
CA LEU A 284 18.22 21.00 14.98
C LEU A 284 18.17 21.95 16.20
N GLY A 285 17.29 21.65 17.17
CA GLY A 285 17.28 22.36 18.47
C GLY A 285 18.62 22.28 19.16
N TYR A 286 19.24 21.11 19.21
CA TYR A 286 20.56 20.89 19.78
C TYR A 286 21.67 21.68 19.05
N CYS A 287 21.60 21.75 17.72
CA CYS A 287 22.51 22.55 16.92
C CYS A 287 22.43 24.02 17.26
N TYR A 288 21.24 24.58 17.37
CA TYR A 288 21.04 25.97 17.77
C TYR A 288 21.45 26.24 19.20
N GLU A 289 21.19 25.34 20.15
CA GLU A 289 21.56 25.49 21.56
C GLU A 289 23.07 25.59 21.74
N ASN A 290 23.82 24.78 20.97
CA ASN A 290 25.26 24.65 21.16
C ASN A 290 26.09 25.37 20.10
N GLY A 291 25.47 25.96 19.06
CA GLY A 291 26.19 26.63 17.98
C GLY A 291 26.92 25.64 17.07
N ILE A 292 26.30 24.50 16.75
CA ILE A 292 26.89 23.43 15.91
C ILE A 292 26.48 23.64 14.46
N GLY A 293 27.43 24.00 13.61
CA GLY A 293 27.19 24.30 12.20
C GLY A 293 26.36 25.56 11.95
N VAL A 294 26.03 26.30 13.02
CA VAL A 294 25.22 27.53 12.99
C VAL A 294 25.55 28.40 14.15
N GLU A 295 25.24 29.70 14.10
CA GLU A 295 25.35 30.58 15.25
C GLU A 295 24.37 30.16 16.37
N LYS A 296 24.84 30.18 17.61
CA LYS A 296 24.06 29.80 18.80
C LYS A 296 22.82 30.71 18.95
N ASP A 297 21.65 30.09 19.08
CA ASP A 297 20.35 30.76 19.24
C ASP A 297 19.43 29.89 20.13
N VAL A 298 19.44 30.18 21.44
CA VAL A 298 18.67 29.39 22.41
C VAL A 298 17.15 29.55 22.29
N ILE A 299 16.69 30.65 21.68
CA ILE A 299 15.24 30.84 21.43
C ILE A 299 14.79 29.88 20.34
N LYS A 300 15.51 29.85 19.20
CA LYS A 300 15.24 28.89 18.15
C LYS A 300 15.41 27.45 18.62
N ALA A 301 16.41 27.18 19.47
CA ALA A 301 16.59 25.84 20.03
C ALA A 301 15.33 25.38 20.76
N THR A 302 14.79 26.22 21.63
CA THR A 302 13.58 25.88 22.40
C THR A 302 12.34 25.74 21.51
N GLU A 303 12.19 26.58 20.48
CA GLU A 303 11.11 26.47 19.51
C GLU A 303 11.14 25.10 18.75
N TRP A 304 12.33 24.63 18.38
CA TRP A 304 12.48 23.35 17.71
C TRP A 304 12.29 22.17 18.67
N TYR A 305 12.82 22.27 19.91
CA TYR A 305 12.54 21.27 20.93
C TYR A 305 11.04 21.15 21.21
N GLN A 306 10.31 22.29 21.27
CA GLN A 306 8.86 22.25 21.47
C GLN A 306 8.13 21.51 20.36
N LYS A 307 8.45 21.80 19.10
CA LYS A 307 7.83 21.10 17.95
C LYS A 307 8.07 19.58 17.99
N SER A 308 9.29 19.18 18.33
CA SER A 308 9.65 17.78 18.46
C SER A 308 8.95 17.10 19.65
N ALA A 309 8.95 17.78 20.81
CA ALA A 309 8.33 17.30 22.05
C ALA A 309 6.81 17.12 21.91
N GLU A 310 6.14 18.01 21.18
CA GLU A 310 4.71 17.92 20.88
C GLU A 310 4.38 16.71 19.99
N GLN A 311 5.31 16.25 19.16
CA GLN A 311 5.21 15.01 18.38
C GLN A 311 5.53 13.76 19.21
N GLY A 312 5.97 13.91 20.46
CA GLY A 312 6.22 12.82 21.37
C GLY A 312 7.68 12.38 21.47
N ASP A 313 8.63 13.07 20.85
CA ASP A 313 10.05 12.73 20.97
C ASP A 313 10.51 12.90 22.44
N CYS A 314 10.95 11.80 23.06
CA CYS A 314 11.29 11.80 24.50
C CYS A 314 12.52 12.64 24.81
N THR A 315 13.51 12.67 23.93
CA THR A 315 14.73 13.48 24.10
C THR A 315 14.40 14.96 24.03
N ALA A 316 13.56 15.36 23.07
CA ALA A 316 13.13 16.77 23.00
C ALA A 316 12.26 17.17 24.19
N GLN A 317 11.40 16.28 24.71
CA GLN A 317 10.62 16.53 25.91
C GLN A 317 11.54 16.76 27.12
N CYS A 318 12.58 15.94 27.28
CA CYS A 318 13.58 16.14 28.34
C CYS A 318 14.33 17.48 28.19
N ASN A 319 14.81 17.79 26.98
CA ASN A 319 15.51 19.03 26.68
C ASN A 319 14.61 20.27 26.90
N LEU A 320 13.35 20.18 26.49
CA LEU A 320 12.39 21.26 26.72
C LEU A 320 12.10 21.47 28.21
N GLY A 321 11.98 20.37 28.99
CA GLY A 321 11.90 20.43 30.44
C GLY A 321 13.08 21.16 31.04
N TYR A 322 14.29 20.86 30.59
CA TYR A 322 15.52 21.55 31.03
C TYR A 322 15.51 23.03 30.64
N CYS A 323 15.01 23.37 29.45
CA CYS A 323 14.87 24.77 29.05
C CYS A 323 13.93 25.55 29.97
N TYR A 324 12.77 25.00 30.32
CA TYR A 324 11.83 25.62 31.25
C TYR A 324 12.35 25.70 32.68
N GLU A 325 13.06 24.66 33.13
CA GLU A 325 13.66 24.68 34.48
C GLU A 325 14.67 25.80 34.65
N ASN A 326 15.46 26.06 33.62
CA ASN A 326 16.59 27.00 33.70
C ASN A 326 16.29 28.36 33.05
N GLY A 327 15.17 28.53 32.37
CA GLY A 327 14.83 29.75 31.62
C GLY A 327 15.70 29.94 30.37
N ILE A 328 16.02 28.87 29.67
CA ILE A 328 16.85 28.90 28.45
C ILE A 328 15.94 29.07 27.24
N GLY A 329 16.00 30.23 26.58
CA GLY A 329 15.18 30.54 25.40
C GLY A 329 13.69 30.74 25.71
N VAL A 330 13.24 30.46 26.91
CA VAL A 330 11.86 30.62 27.42
C VAL A 330 11.89 31.20 28.82
N GLU A 331 10.76 31.75 29.28
CA GLU A 331 10.58 32.13 30.67
C GLU A 331 10.66 30.90 31.58
N LYS A 332 11.39 31.02 32.70
CA LYS A 332 11.53 29.94 33.67
C LYS A 332 10.19 29.53 34.25
N ASP A 333 9.86 28.25 34.11
CA ASP A 333 8.62 27.66 34.61
C ASP A 333 8.87 26.21 35.08
N VAL A 334 9.09 26.05 36.37
CA VAL A 334 9.44 24.76 36.97
C VAL A 334 8.25 23.76 36.95
N ILE A 335 7.01 24.25 36.85
CA ILE A 335 5.83 23.39 36.76
C ILE A 335 5.80 22.75 35.35
N LYS A 336 5.94 23.57 34.30
CA LYS A 336 6.05 23.05 32.94
C LYS A 336 7.28 22.14 32.77
N ALA A 337 8.39 22.48 33.40
CA ALA A 337 9.57 21.62 33.36
C ALA A 337 9.25 20.20 33.85
N THR A 338 8.59 20.07 35.02
CA THR A 338 8.24 18.77 35.58
C THR A 338 7.20 18.03 34.74
N GLU A 339 6.25 18.74 34.13
CA GLU A 339 5.27 18.15 33.19
C GLU A 339 5.98 17.52 31.96
N TRP A 340 6.97 18.20 31.40
CA TRP A 340 7.73 17.69 30.26
C TRP A 340 8.68 16.56 30.68
N TYR A 341 9.34 16.65 31.81
CA TYR A 341 10.15 15.55 32.36
C TYR A 341 9.30 14.31 32.62
N GLN A 342 8.07 14.46 33.12
CA GLN A 342 7.16 13.34 33.36
C GLN A 342 6.81 12.64 32.06
N LYS A 343 6.43 13.37 31.01
CA LYS A 343 6.11 12.78 29.69
C LYS A 343 7.28 11.99 29.11
N SER A 344 8.50 12.54 29.21
CA SER A 344 9.72 11.88 28.77
C SER A 344 10.05 10.63 29.61
N ALA A 345 9.94 10.74 30.93
CA ALA A 345 10.21 9.66 31.87
C ALA A 345 9.25 8.46 31.69
N GLU A 346 7.98 8.73 31.41
CA GLU A 346 6.96 7.70 31.09
C GLU A 346 7.30 6.90 29.82
N GLN A 347 8.05 7.49 28.91
CA GLN A 347 8.59 6.81 27.72
C GLN A 347 9.91 6.08 27.98
N GLY A 348 10.44 6.16 29.21
CA GLY A 348 11.65 5.45 29.61
C GLY A 348 12.95 6.24 29.46
N ASP A 349 12.91 7.54 29.18
CA ASP A 349 14.13 8.37 29.14
C ASP A 349 14.79 8.46 30.53
N CYS A 350 16.00 7.91 30.65
CA CYS A 350 16.68 7.81 31.90
C CYS A 350 17.07 9.18 32.46
N THR A 351 17.37 10.17 31.60
CA THR A 351 17.76 11.53 32.03
C THR A 351 16.54 12.25 32.62
N ALA A 352 15.40 12.12 31.92
CA ALA A 352 14.14 12.69 32.40
C ALA A 352 13.71 12.06 33.73
N GLN A 353 13.87 10.72 33.87
CA GLN A 353 13.59 10.03 35.15
C GLN A 353 14.45 10.57 36.30
N CYS A 354 15.73 10.76 36.06
CA CYS A 354 16.63 11.37 37.07
C CYS A 354 16.22 12.81 37.40
N ASN A 355 15.92 13.64 36.39
CA ASN A 355 15.52 15.03 36.60
C ASN A 355 14.18 15.11 37.35
N LEU A 356 13.22 14.26 36.98
CA LEU A 356 11.92 14.18 37.66
C LEU A 356 12.06 13.71 39.12
N GLY A 357 12.91 12.69 39.36
CA GLY A 357 13.24 12.23 40.71
C GLY A 357 13.82 13.39 41.58
N TYR A 358 14.75 14.12 41.01
CA TYR A 358 15.32 15.32 41.70
C TYR A 358 14.23 16.38 41.97
N CYS A 359 13.27 16.58 41.04
CA CYS A 359 12.16 17.50 41.28
C CYS A 359 11.27 17.02 42.44
N TYR A 360 10.94 15.73 42.54
CA TYR A 360 10.17 15.17 43.65
C TYR A 360 10.93 15.24 44.98
N GLU A 361 12.24 14.96 44.98
CA GLU A 361 13.06 15.01 46.18
C GLU A 361 13.10 16.43 46.79
N ASN A 362 13.15 17.45 45.94
CA ASN A 362 13.34 18.85 46.36
C ASN A 362 12.06 19.69 46.36
N GLY A 363 10.93 19.15 45.85
CA GLY A 363 9.68 19.89 45.72
C GLY A 363 9.76 21.01 44.66
N ILE A 364 10.44 20.74 43.53
CA ILE A 364 10.59 21.68 42.41
C ILE A 364 9.49 21.46 41.41
N GLY A 365 8.54 22.41 41.29
CA GLY A 365 7.40 22.30 40.36
C GLY A 365 6.36 21.24 40.73
N VAL A 366 6.65 20.40 41.71
CA VAL A 366 5.78 19.34 42.25
C VAL A 366 5.83 19.33 43.76
N GLU A 367 4.82 18.72 44.40
CA GLU A 367 4.87 18.49 45.84
C GLU A 367 6.01 17.50 46.18
N LYS A 368 6.75 17.81 47.25
CA LYS A 368 7.86 16.95 47.69
C LYS A 368 7.37 15.54 48.01
N ASP A 369 7.94 14.53 47.36
CA ASP A 369 7.60 13.12 47.55
C ASP A 369 8.86 12.24 47.40
N VAL A 370 9.50 11.89 48.49
CA VAL A 370 10.73 11.08 48.53
C VAL A 370 10.50 9.60 48.20
N ILE A 371 9.23 9.16 48.04
CA ILE A 371 8.89 7.80 47.60
C ILE A 371 8.88 7.74 46.07
N LYS A 372 8.50 8.85 45.42
CA LYS A 372 8.52 8.99 43.95
C LYS A 372 9.87 9.46 43.43
N ALA A 373 10.70 10.03 44.25
CA ALA A 373 12.08 10.40 43.96
C ALA A 373 12.98 9.16 43.79
#